data_493fe7ee73dbd1cc754c8b1b71033630
#
_entry.id   493fe7ee73dbd1cc754c8b1b71033630
#
_cell.length_a   1.000
_cell.length_b   1.000
_cell.length_c   1.000
_cell.angle_alpha   90.00
_cell.angle_beta   90.00
_cell.angle_gamma   90.00
#
_symmetry.space_group_name_H-M   'P 1'
#
loop_
_entity.id
_entity.type
_entity.pdbx_description
1 polymer ?
#
loop_
_entity_poly.entity_id
_entity_poly.type
_entity_poly.pdbx_seq_one_letter_code
_entity_poly.pdbx_strand_id
1 'polypeptide(L)'
;MTVHTLSVLVQNRPGVLTRCAGLFARRGFNIESLAVGPTEDASTSRITIRVDCSQHSVEQVTKQLYKLVDVLKVSELGPTAVELELLMIKVTSTPERRPEIISLAEVFESRVVDVGPEAITFACVGPPDRLQALDELLRPYGIRELVRTGRIALDRDGGLGQRRRIRVVA
;
A
#
# COMPACT_ATOMS: atom_id res chain seq x y z
N MET A 1 -8.54 1.14 -15.95
CA MET A 1 -8.25 1.98 -14.77
C MET A 1 -6.78 2.30 -14.78
N THR A 2 -6.42 3.57 -14.81
CA THR A 2 -5.01 4.02 -14.79
C THR A 2 -4.67 4.39 -13.35
N VAL A 3 -4.19 3.40 -12.60
CA VAL A 3 -3.80 3.60 -11.20
C VAL A 3 -2.31 3.89 -11.14
N HIS A 4 -1.93 4.96 -10.46
CA HIS A 4 -0.55 5.38 -10.29
C HIS A 4 -0.13 5.28 -8.82
N THR A 5 1.12 4.90 -8.59
CA THR A 5 1.71 4.87 -7.25
C THR A 5 2.60 6.12 -7.08
N LEU A 6 2.28 6.94 -6.09
CA LEU A 6 3.04 8.14 -5.74
C LEU A 6 3.76 7.94 -4.41
N SER A 7 5.05 8.30 -4.36
CA SER A 7 5.82 8.45 -3.13
C SER A 7 5.91 9.94 -2.80
N VAL A 8 5.34 10.34 -1.67
CA VAL A 8 5.28 11.73 -1.22
C VAL A 8 6.07 11.87 0.08
N LEU A 9 7.16 12.63 0.04
CA LEU A 9 7.89 13.01 1.24
C LEU A 9 7.27 14.28 1.81
N VAL A 10 6.97 14.25 3.10
CA VAL A 10 6.31 15.34 3.82
C VAL A 10 7.01 15.60 5.14
N GLN A 11 6.83 16.79 5.69
CA GLN A 11 7.24 17.08 7.06
C GLN A 11 6.46 16.19 8.03
N ASN A 12 7.15 15.59 9.00
CA ASN A 12 6.51 14.77 10.03
C ASN A 12 5.93 15.67 11.14
N ARG A 13 4.74 16.24 10.87
CA ARG A 13 4.04 17.16 11.78
C ARG A 13 2.56 16.79 11.89
N PRO A 14 1.91 17.10 13.02
CA PRO A 14 0.47 16.92 13.18
C PRO A 14 -0.34 17.61 12.06
N GLY A 15 -1.36 16.93 11.56
CA GLY A 15 -2.28 17.46 10.55
C GLY A 15 -1.80 17.36 9.09
N VAL A 16 -0.57 16.93 8.81
CA VAL A 16 -0.08 16.78 7.43
C VAL A 16 -0.90 15.76 6.65
N LEU A 17 -1.12 14.58 7.22
CA LEU A 17 -1.94 13.54 6.58
C LEU A 17 -3.38 14.04 6.33
N THR A 18 -3.96 14.75 7.29
CA THR A 18 -5.31 15.35 7.15
C THR A 18 -5.36 16.35 6.00
N ARG A 19 -4.33 17.19 5.84
CA ARG A 19 -4.26 18.15 4.72
C ARG A 19 -4.12 17.44 3.37
N CYS A 20 -3.29 16.41 3.29
CA CYS A 20 -3.15 15.59 2.09
C CYS A 20 -4.50 14.91 1.74
N ALA A 21 -5.09 14.17 2.68
CA ALA A 21 -6.37 13.49 2.46
C ALA A 21 -7.50 14.47 2.10
N GLY A 22 -7.58 15.63 2.78
CA GLY A 22 -8.55 16.68 2.49
C GLY A 22 -8.37 17.31 1.10
N LEU A 23 -7.14 17.38 0.59
CA LEU A 23 -6.87 17.81 -0.77
C LEU A 23 -7.43 16.82 -1.79
N PHE A 24 -7.19 15.52 -1.60
CA PHE A 24 -7.72 14.46 -2.47
C PHE A 24 -9.25 14.47 -2.48
N ALA A 25 -9.87 14.56 -1.30
CA ALA A 25 -11.34 14.60 -1.16
C ALA A 25 -11.93 15.82 -1.89
N ARG A 26 -11.39 17.03 -1.69
CA ARG A 26 -11.89 18.26 -2.34
C ARG A 26 -11.73 18.26 -3.86
N ARG A 27 -10.78 17.50 -4.39
CA ARG A 27 -10.49 17.40 -5.82
C ARG A 27 -11.13 16.17 -6.49
N GLY A 28 -11.82 15.35 -5.73
CA GLY A 28 -12.46 14.15 -6.24
C GLY A 28 -11.47 13.05 -6.67
N PHE A 29 -10.24 13.07 -6.15
CA PHE A 29 -9.28 12.00 -6.41
C PHE A 29 -9.59 10.79 -5.55
N ASN A 30 -9.76 9.63 -6.16
CA ASN A 30 -9.97 8.39 -5.42
C ASN A 30 -8.63 7.78 -4.99
N ILE A 31 -8.48 7.57 -3.67
CA ILE A 31 -7.33 6.88 -3.08
C ILE A 31 -7.69 5.40 -2.93
N GLU A 32 -6.98 4.51 -3.64
CA GLU A 32 -7.16 3.07 -3.50
C GLU A 32 -6.44 2.51 -2.27
N SER A 33 -5.25 3.04 -2.01
CA SER A 33 -4.45 2.62 -0.86
C SER A 33 -3.54 3.75 -0.38
N LEU A 34 -3.32 3.81 0.92
CA LEU A 34 -2.52 4.81 1.59
C LEU A 34 -1.71 4.15 2.71
N ALA A 35 -0.40 4.30 2.65
CA ALA A 35 0.50 3.92 3.74
C ALA A 35 1.38 5.13 4.12
N VAL A 36 1.58 5.36 5.40
CA VAL A 36 2.40 6.45 5.92
C VAL A 36 3.32 5.95 7.02
N GLY A 37 4.57 6.39 7.02
CA GLY A 37 5.53 6.08 8.05
C GLY A 37 6.68 7.10 8.08
N PRO A 38 7.40 7.21 9.20
CA PRO A 38 8.61 8.01 9.25
C PRO A 38 9.68 7.46 8.29
N THR A 39 10.62 8.31 7.91
CA THR A 39 11.80 7.91 7.14
C THR A 39 13.00 7.73 8.08
N GLU A 40 14.20 7.56 7.52
CA GLU A 40 15.47 7.61 8.26
C GLU A 40 15.70 8.95 8.95
N ASP A 41 15.05 10.01 8.48
CA ASP A 41 14.99 11.31 9.13
C ASP A 41 13.66 11.44 9.89
N ALA A 42 13.72 11.49 11.22
CA ALA A 42 12.53 11.59 12.08
C ALA A 42 11.67 12.83 11.84
N SER A 43 12.22 13.89 11.21
CA SER A 43 11.47 15.09 10.83
C SER A 43 10.65 14.92 9.54
N THR A 44 10.85 13.82 8.83
CA THR A 44 10.26 13.54 7.52
C THR A 44 9.46 12.23 7.54
N SER A 45 8.28 12.24 6.96
CA SER A 45 7.47 11.05 6.70
C SER A 45 7.34 10.78 5.22
N ARG A 46 7.21 9.49 4.87
CA ARG A 46 6.87 9.06 3.51
C ARG A 46 5.43 8.59 3.49
N ILE A 47 4.68 9.11 2.53
CA ILE A 47 3.34 8.65 2.20
C ILE A 47 3.42 7.93 0.85
N THR A 48 3.03 6.66 0.81
CA THR A 48 2.83 5.93 -0.44
C THR A 48 1.34 5.93 -0.75
N ILE A 49 0.95 6.52 -1.88
CA ILE A 49 -0.45 6.70 -2.27
C ILE A 49 -0.68 6.00 -3.61
N ARG A 50 -1.67 5.12 -3.66
CA ARG A 50 -2.23 4.65 -4.93
C ARG A 50 -3.46 5.47 -5.25
N VAL A 51 -3.45 6.11 -6.40
CA VAL A 51 -4.52 6.99 -6.86
C VAL A 51 -5.05 6.55 -8.21
N ASP A 52 -6.37 6.49 -8.35
CA ASP A 52 -7.02 6.31 -9.64
C ASP A 52 -6.98 7.63 -10.43
N CYS A 53 -6.29 7.60 -11.55
CA CYS A 53 -6.13 8.74 -12.46
C CYS A 53 -6.99 8.62 -13.72
N SER A 54 -8.06 7.82 -13.70
CA SER A 54 -8.96 7.66 -14.87
C SER A 54 -9.65 8.95 -15.29
N GLN A 55 -9.93 9.85 -14.33
CA GLN A 55 -10.58 11.16 -14.60
C GLN A 55 -9.60 12.36 -14.52
N HIS A 56 -8.42 12.17 -13.96
CA HIS A 56 -7.43 13.21 -13.73
C HIS A 56 -6.03 12.70 -14.04
N SER A 57 -5.19 13.52 -14.68
CA SER A 57 -3.81 13.11 -14.92
C SER A 57 -2.98 13.08 -13.63
N VAL A 58 -2.02 12.17 -13.54
CA VAL A 58 -1.07 12.08 -12.43
C VAL A 58 -0.31 13.41 -12.22
N GLU A 59 -0.09 14.16 -13.31
CA GLU A 59 0.52 15.48 -13.24
C GLU A 59 -0.35 16.49 -12.50
N GLN A 60 -1.67 16.44 -12.67
CA GLN A 60 -2.60 17.30 -11.93
C GLN A 60 -2.56 16.96 -10.44
N VAL A 61 -2.60 15.67 -10.08
CA VAL A 61 -2.48 15.20 -8.68
C VAL A 61 -1.18 15.74 -8.07
N THR A 62 -0.07 15.56 -8.75
CA THR A 62 1.27 16.01 -8.31
C THR A 62 1.32 17.52 -8.10
N LYS A 63 0.80 18.32 -9.07
CA LYS A 63 0.72 19.77 -8.94
C LYS A 63 -0.12 20.22 -7.75
N GLN A 64 -1.20 19.51 -7.44
CA GLN A 64 -2.02 19.84 -6.28
C GLN A 64 -1.30 19.52 -4.97
N LEU A 65 -0.59 18.39 -4.89
CA LEU A 65 0.21 18.03 -3.71
C LEU A 65 1.28 19.07 -3.40
N TYR A 66 1.97 19.61 -4.41
CA TYR A 66 2.98 20.67 -4.22
C TYR A 66 2.42 22.01 -3.72
N LYS A 67 1.10 22.22 -3.71
CA LYS A 67 0.49 23.38 -3.08
C LYS A 67 0.45 23.31 -1.54
N LEU A 68 0.69 22.13 -0.99
CA LEU A 68 0.77 21.94 0.45
C LEU A 68 2.19 22.26 0.91
N VAL A 69 2.32 23.19 1.84
CA VAL A 69 3.61 23.68 2.35
C VAL A 69 4.45 22.57 3.00
N ASP A 70 3.80 21.54 3.53
CA ASP A 70 4.47 20.42 4.18
C ASP A 70 4.98 19.36 3.19
N VAL A 71 4.65 19.46 1.91
CA VAL A 71 5.11 18.49 0.88
C VAL A 71 6.49 18.88 0.40
N LEU A 72 7.47 18.00 0.68
CA LEU A 72 8.87 18.22 0.33
C LEU A 72 9.20 17.69 -1.08
N LYS A 73 8.64 16.52 -1.43
CA LYS A 73 8.89 15.89 -2.72
C LYS A 73 7.76 14.94 -3.08
N VAL A 74 7.37 14.96 -4.36
CA VAL A 74 6.47 13.96 -4.95
C VAL A 74 7.21 13.24 -6.05
N SER A 75 7.17 11.91 -6.05
CA SER A 75 7.74 11.06 -7.10
C SER A 75 6.69 10.07 -7.54
N GLU A 76 6.45 9.98 -8.84
CA GLU A 76 5.70 8.87 -9.41
C GLU A 76 6.63 7.66 -9.51
N LEU A 77 6.19 6.53 -8.98
CA LEU A 77 6.94 5.27 -9.01
C LEU A 77 6.58 4.51 -10.29
N GLY A 78 7.61 4.06 -11.00
CA GLY A 78 7.46 3.31 -12.23
C GLY A 78 7.04 1.85 -11.98
N PRO A 79 6.70 1.11 -13.05
CA PRO A 79 6.25 -0.28 -12.97
C PRO A 79 7.34 -1.24 -12.45
N THR A 80 8.59 -0.80 -12.43
CA THR A 80 9.73 -1.58 -11.90
C THR A 80 9.99 -1.34 -10.41
N ALA A 81 9.24 -0.45 -9.76
CA ALA A 81 9.37 -0.20 -8.32
C ALA A 81 9.17 -1.48 -7.51
N VAL A 82 9.85 -1.57 -6.37
CA VAL A 82 9.59 -2.63 -5.40
C VAL A 82 8.38 -2.24 -4.59
N GLU A 83 7.29 -2.98 -4.72
CA GLU A 83 6.06 -2.79 -3.96
C GLU A 83 5.84 -3.98 -3.04
N LEU A 84 5.54 -3.72 -1.77
CA LEU A 84 5.18 -4.71 -0.77
C LEU A 84 3.95 -4.25 0.02
N GLU A 85 3.19 -5.23 0.49
CA GLU A 85 2.05 -5.05 1.37
C GLU A 85 2.06 -6.15 2.43
N LEU A 86 1.52 -5.90 3.61
CA LEU A 86 1.22 -6.91 4.60
C LEU A 86 -0.28 -7.20 4.59
N LEU A 87 -0.62 -8.47 4.50
CA LEU A 87 -1.97 -9.00 4.65
C LEU A 87 -2.05 -9.76 5.97
N MET A 88 -3.04 -9.44 6.81
CA MET A 88 -3.49 -10.32 7.89
C MET A 88 -4.87 -10.87 7.55
N ILE A 89 -5.03 -12.19 7.64
CA ILE A 89 -6.26 -12.87 7.26
C ILE A 89 -6.61 -13.93 8.30
N LYS A 90 -7.84 -13.85 8.84
CA LYS A 90 -8.41 -14.82 9.77
C LYS A 90 -9.40 -15.71 9.03
N VAL A 91 -9.15 -17.00 9.08
CA VAL A 91 -9.91 -18.02 8.34
C VAL A 91 -10.57 -18.98 9.31
N THR A 92 -11.80 -19.40 9.02
CA THR A 92 -12.46 -20.48 9.77
C THR A 92 -11.66 -21.77 9.59
N SER A 93 -11.36 -22.42 10.70
CA SER A 93 -10.52 -23.63 10.73
C SER A 93 -10.99 -24.58 11.79
N THR A 94 -11.63 -25.67 11.39
CA THR A 94 -11.86 -26.80 12.28
C THR A 94 -10.56 -27.60 12.47
N PRO A 95 -10.42 -28.39 13.55
CA PRO A 95 -9.23 -29.20 13.78
C PRO A 95 -8.87 -30.10 12.60
N GLU A 96 -9.88 -30.64 11.90
CA GLU A 96 -9.68 -31.58 10.79
C GLU A 96 -9.12 -30.89 9.54
N ARG A 97 -9.56 -29.64 9.27
CA ARG A 97 -9.14 -28.88 8.07
C ARG A 97 -7.91 -28.01 8.31
N ARG A 98 -7.51 -27.85 9.56
CA ARG A 98 -6.38 -26.98 9.94
C ARG A 98 -5.06 -27.32 9.26
N PRO A 99 -4.63 -28.58 9.18
CA PRO A 99 -3.37 -28.94 8.49
C PRO A 99 -3.39 -28.55 7.01
N GLU A 100 -4.51 -28.77 6.33
CA GLU A 100 -4.69 -28.38 4.92
C GLU A 100 -4.54 -26.88 4.73
N ILE A 101 -5.23 -26.06 5.55
CA ILE A 101 -5.20 -24.59 5.48
C ILE A 101 -3.79 -24.06 5.74
N ILE A 102 -3.08 -24.64 6.71
CA ILE A 102 -1.69 -24.26 7.02
C ILE A 102 -0.79 -24.57 5.82
N SER A 103 -0.87 -25.76 5.26
CA SER A 103 -0.05 -26.16 4.11
C SER A 103 -0.28 -25.28 2.89
N LEU A 104 -1.53 -24.84 2.63
CA LEU A 104 -1.85 -23.90 1.57
C LEU A 104 -1.23 -22.51 1.84
N ALA A 105 -1.31 -22.03 3.07
CA ALA A 105 -0.75 -20.73 3.44
C ALA A 105 0.79 -20.72 3.41
N GLU A 106 1.44 -21.84 3.72
CA GLU A 106 2.91 -22.00 3.66
C GLU A 106 3.46 -21.83 2.25
N VAL A 107 2.72 -22.22 1.20
CA VAL A 107 3.11 -21.97 -0.21
C VAL A 107 3.33 -20.49 -0.49
N PHE A 108 2.62 -19.61 0.23
CA PHE A 108 2.74 -18.17 0.14
C PHE A 108 3.72 -17.57 1.17
N GLU A 109 4.50 -18.41 1.86
CA GLU A 109 5.41 -18.00 2.96
C GLU A 109 4.67 -17.24 4.07
N SER A 110 3.39 -17.58 4.28
CA SER A 110 2.59 -16.97 5.32
C SER A 110 2.94 -17.56 6.68
N ARG A 111 2.96 -16.71 7.69
CA ARG A 111 3.16 -17.15 9.08
C ARG A 111 1.85 -17.22 9.82
N VAL A 112 1.65 -18.30 10.59
CA VAL A 112 0.60 -18.36 11.58
C VAL A 112 0.94 -17.40 12.72
N VAL A 113 0.02 -16.48 13.03
CA VAL A 113 0.20 -15.48 14.10
C VAL A 113 -0.76 -15.69 15.25
N ASP A 114 -1.86 -16.40 15.02
CA ASP A 114 -2.83 -16.77 16.05
C ASP A 114 -3.56 -18.06 15.69
N VAL A 115 -3.82 -18.92 16.67
CA VAL A 115 -4.58 -20.17 16.52
C VAL A 115 -5.64 -20.25 17.60
N GLY A 116 -6.91 -20.13 17.19
CA GLY A 116 -8.07 -20.36 18.04
C GLY A 116 -8.72 -21.72 17.83
N PRO A 117 -9.76 -22.06 18.61
CA PRO A 117 -10.47 -23.34 18.45
C PRO A 117 -11.13 -23.50 17.08
N GLU A 118 -11.68 -22.42 16.52
CA GLU A 118 -12.45 -22.43 15.27
C GLU A 118 -11.86 -21.56 14.15
N ALA A 119 -10.74 -20.91 14.39
CA ALA A 119 -10.11 -20.03 13.42
C ALA A 119 -8.60 -20.02 13.56
N ILE A 120 -7.94 -19.67 12.48
CA ILE A 120 -6.49 -19.44 12.42
C ILE A 120 -6.23 -18.11 11.71
N THR A 121 -5.25 -17.35 12.21
CA THR A 121 -4.86 -16.08 11.62
C THR A 121 -3.47 -16.19 11.02
N PHE A 122 -3.35 -15.79 9.76
CA PHE A 122 -2.09 -15.71 9.04
C PHE A 122 -1.65 -14.27 8.83
N ALA A 123 -0.34 -14.05 8.81
CA ALA A 123 0.27 -12.82 8.30
C ALA A 123 1.18 -13.18 7.12
N CYS A 124 1.01 -12.47 6.00
CA CYS A 124 1.79 -12.62 4.80
C CYS A 124 2.31 -11.26 4.33
N VAL A 125 3.59 -11.18 3.98
CA VAL A 125 4.19 -10.00 3.34
C VAL A 125 4.62 -10.38 1.94
N GLY A 126 4.24 -9.57 0.97
CA GLY A 126 4.60 -9.86 -0.42
C GLY A 126 4.10 -8.82 -1.42
N PRO A 127 4.37 -9.05 -2.70
CA PRO A 127 3.77 -8.28 -3.77
C PRO A 127 2.24 -8.42 -3.74
N PRO A 128 1.51 -7.36 -4.12
CA PRO A 128 0.03 -7.35 -4.04
C PRO A 128 -0.66 -8.53 -4.74
N ASP A 129 -0.15 -8.92 -5.91
CA ASP A 129 -0.74 -10.03 -6.69
C ASP A 129 -0.62 -11.36 -5.95
N ARG A 130 0.51 -11.58 -5.26
CA ARG A 130 0.71 -12.77 -4.41
C ARG A 130 -0.27 -12.79 -3.24
N LEU A 131 -0.49 -11.64 -2.59
CA LEU A 131 -1.44 -11.52 -1.48
C LEU A 131 -2.88 -11.68 -1.96
N GLN A 132 -3.20 -11.24 -3.16
CA GLN A 132 -4.50 -11.42 -3.77
C GLN A 132 -4.76 -12.91 -4.05
N ALA A 133 -3.78 -13.63 -4.60
CA ALA A 133 -3.87 -15.07 -4.83
C ALA A 133 -4.08 -15.86 -3.52
N LEU A 134 -3.40 -15.47 -2.43
CA LEU A 134 -3.63 -16.07 -1.11
C LEU A 134 -5.05 -15.81 -0.59
N ASP A 135 -5.57 -14.59 -0.71
CA ASP A 135 -6.95 -14.25 -0.35
C ASP A 135 -7.95 -15.14 -1.10
N GLU A 136 -7.79 -15.23 -2.43
CA GLU A 136 -8.68 -16.05 -3.28
C GLU A 136 -8.63 -17.52 -2.93
N LEU A 137 -7.43 -18.07 -2.65
CA LEU A 137 -7.23 -19.45 -2.26
C LEU A 137 -7.90 -19.78 -0.91
N LEU A 138 -7.89 -18.84 0.04
CA LEU A 138 -8.45 -19.04 1.37
C LEU A 138 -9.96 -18.74 1.47
N ARG A 139 -10.57 -18.08 0.49
CA ARG A 139 -12.02 -17.75 0.48
C ARG A 139 -12.94 -18.96 0.68
N PRO A 140 -12.70 -20.14 0.06
CA PRO A 140 -13.57 -21.30 0.24
C PRO A 140 -13.63 -21.84 1.68
N TYR A 141 -12.63 -21.50 2.51
CA TYR A 141 -12.59 -21.91 3.93
C TYR A 141 -13.37 -20.98 4.84
N GLY A 142 -13.80 -19.82 4.35
CA GLY A 142 -14.55 -18.81 5.09
C GLY A 142 -13.63 -17.79 5.78
N ILE A 143 -13.44 -16.65 5.12
CA ILE A 143 -12.70 -15.52 5.70
C ILE A 143 -13.60 -14.84 6.74
N ARG A 144 -13.14 -14.76 7.98
CA ARG A 144 -13.82 -14.04 9.07
C ARG A 144 -13.43 -12.58 9.13
N GLU A 145 -12.16 -12.29 8.97
CA GLU A 145 -11.59 -10.94 9.01
C GLU A 145 -10.40 -10.86 8.05
N LEU A 146 -10.21 -9.70 7.44
CA LEU A 146 -9.09 -9.42 6.57
C LEU A 146 -8.69 -7.96 6.73
N VAL A 147 -7.38 -7.70 6.85
CA VAL A 147 -6.83 -6.35 6.86
C VAL A 147 -5.55 -6.30 6.03
N ARG A 148 -5.38 -5.19 5.32
CA ARG A 148 -4.17 -4.88 4.54
C ARG A 148 -3.60 -3.55 5.00
N THR A 149 -2.28 -3.43 5.00
CA THR A 149 -1.60 -2.17 5.36
C THR A 149 -1.73 -1.09 4.28
N GLY A 150 -2.09 -1.48 3.06
CA GLY A 150 -1.80 -0.69 1.89
C GLY A 150 -0.35 -0.90 1.43
N ARG A 151 -0.05 -0.47 0.22
CA ARG A 151 1.26 -0.70 -0.40
C ARG A 151 2.29 0.29 0.08
N ILE A 152 3.47 -0.21 0.40
CA ILE A 152 4.69 0.59 0.50
C ILE A 152 5.54 0.32 -0.73
N ALA A 153 6.25 1.34 -1.23
CA ALA A 153 7.01 1.21 -2.45
C ALA A 153 8.26 2.08 -2.46
N LEU A 154 9.31 1.54 -3.08
CA LEU A 154 10.57 2.24 -3.34
C LEU A 154 11.02 2.00 -4.77
N ASP A 155 11.65 3.00 -5.39
CA ASP A 155 12.34 2.81 -6.65
C ASP A 155 13.47 1.78 -6.52
N ARG A 156 13.69 0.99 -7.57
CA ARG A 156 14.88 0.14 -7.64
C ARG A 156 16.11 0.99 -7.90
N ASP A 157 17.23 0.62 -7.28
CA ASP A 157 18.53 1.19 -7.63
C ASP A 157 18.93 0.74 -9.04
N GLY A 158 19.40 1.70 -9.86
CA GLY A 158 19.76 1.44 -11.27
C GLY A 158 18.58 1.19 -12.22
N GLY A 159 17.35 1.36 -11.80
CA GLY A 159 16.18 1.29 -12.67
C GLY A 159 16.22 2.37 -13.74
N LEU A 160 16.21 1.95 -15.04
CA LEU A 160 16.08 2.83 -16.21
C LEU A 160 14.70 3.50 -16.32
N GLY A 161 13.97 3.55 -15.23
CA GLY A 161 12.74 4.33 -15.11
C GLY A 161 13.11 5.81 -15.13
N GLN A 162 12.77 6.48 -16.21
CA GLN A 162 12.89 7.92 -16.34
C GLN A 162 12.47 8.60 -15.05
N ARG A 163 13.44 9.15 -14.32
CA ARG A 163 13.19 10.15 -13.29
C ARG A 163 12.51 11.34 -13.99
N ARG A 164 11.21 11.26 -14.21
CA ARG A 164 10.40 12.45 -14.47
C ARG A 164 10.42 13.28 -13.19
N ARG A 165 11.55 13.96 -12.98
CA ARG A 165 11.60 15.10 -12.09
C ARG A 165 10.69 16.14 -12.72
N ILE A 166 9.46 16.24 -12.28
CA ILE A 166 8.64 17.40 -12.57
C ILE A 166 9.33 18.55 -11.81
N ARG A 167 10.20 19.29 -12.52
CA ARG A 167 10.71 20.56 -12.02
C ARG A 167 9.51 21.50 -11.97
N VAL A 168 9.06 21.83 -10.78
CA VAL A 168 8.25 23.02 -10.60
C VAL A 168 9.19 24.20 -10.81
N VAL A 169 9.04 24.91 -11.93
CA VAL A 169 9.69 26.20 -12.16
C VAL A 169 9.02 27.17 -11.17
N ALA A 170 9.86 27.81 -10.35
CA ALA A 170 9.46 28.85 -9.40
C ALA A 170 8.82 30.04 -10.12
#